data_62ec067ef1e97094685eb9066e70c341
#
_entry.id   62ec067ef1e97094685eb9066e70c341
#
_cell.length_a   1.000
_cell.length_b   1.000
_cell.length_c   1.000
_cell.angle_alpha   90.00
_cell.angle_beta   90.00
_cell.angle_gamma   90.00
#
_symmetry.space_group_name_H-M   'P 1'
#
loop_
_entity.id
_entity.type
_entity.pdbx_description
1 polymer ?
#
loop_
_entity_poly.entity_id
_entity_poly.type
_entity_poly.pdbx_seq_one_letter_code
_entity_poly.pdbx_strand_id
1 'polypeptide(L)'
;MKKKELKNSNRGITLVALVVTIVVLLILAGITIVYVFGDNGVFGQASEAKLKTDIANWQERLEMAKSPVFIEGLGTLNPDKYFDYIQGQGIINNKDTDVIDNGDGTYDVTVKPGYVFLVTLIPTPEKPTDAEIEYIGQAGKIAPIIKRLDVSATSTSITGKAI
;
A
#
# COMPACT_ATOMS: atom_id res chain seq x y z
N MET A 1 34.85 69.43 35.33
CA MET A 1 34.36 68.76 34.10
C MET A 1 33.88 67.37 34.41
N LYS A 2 32.56 67.15 34.45
CA LYS A 2 31.98 65.81 34.66
C LYS A 2 32.06 65.02 33.36
N LYS A 3 32.87 63.95 33.35
CA LYS A 3 32.84 62.95 32.27
C LYS A 3 31.51 62.24 32.31
N LYS A 4 30.70 62.42 31.28
CA LYS A 4 29.45 61.72 31.08
C LYS A 4 29.81 60.30 30.64
N GLU A 5 29.67 59.32 31.53
CA GLU A 5 29.79 57.92 31.16
C GLU A 5 28.68 57.57 30.18
N LEU A 6 29.04 57.31 28.92
CA LEU A 6 28.18 56.74 27.91
C LEU A 6 27.93 55.28 28.32
N LYS A 7 26.84 55.09 29.05
CA LYS A 7 26.36 53.76 29.40
C LYS A 7 26.13 52.95 28.14
N ASN A 8 26.92 51.92 27.95
CA ASN A 8 26.91 51.05 26.82
C ASN A 8 25.58 50.30 26.73
N SER A 9 24.57 50.92 26.13
CA SER A 9 23.20 50.34 25.99
C SER A 9 23.15 49.25 24.88
N ASN A 10 24.27 49.10 24.15
CA ASN A 10 24.29 48.13 23.05
C ASN A 10 24.33 46.67 23.47
N ARG A 11 24.73 46.36 24.72
CA ARG A 11 24.76 45.00 25.25
C ARG A 11 23.36 44.39 25.47
N GLY A 12 22.38 45.22 25.86
CA GLY A 12 21.02 44.79 26.07
C GLY A 12 20.26 44.49 24.76
N ILE A 13 20.55 45.31 23.73
CA ILE A 13 19.94 45.14 22.38
C ILE A 13 20.41 43.85 21.72
N THR A 14 21.72 43.53 21.82
CA THR A 14 22.27 42.28 21.23
C THR A 14 21.73 41.02 21.92
N LEU A 15 21.51 41.05 23.24
CA LEU A 15 20.95 39.91 24.00
C LEU A 15 19.49 39.68 23.63
N VAL A 16 18.70 40.73 23.52
CA VAL A 16 17.30 40.64 23.09
C VAL A 16 17.23 40.14 21.62
N ALA A 17 18.06 40.67 20.76
CA ALA A 17 18.14 40.19 19.37
C ALA A 17 18.51 38.72 19.29
N LEU A 18 19.44 38.24 20.11
CA LEU A 18 19.83 36.83 20.15
C LEU A 18 18.66 35.94 20.61
N VAL A 19 17.95 36.33 21.67
CA VAL A 19 16.81 35.57 22.15
C VAL A 19 15.68 35.52 21.14
N VAL A 20 15.36 36.65 20.51
CA VAL A 20 14.32 36.71 19.46
C VAL A 20 14.68 35.82 18.27
N THR A 21 15.93 35.82 17.82
CA THR A 21 16.36 34.97 16.70
C THR A 21 16.25 33.49 17.04
N ILE A 22 16.62 33.08 18.26
CA ILE A 22 16.48 31.69 18.69
C ILE A 22 15.01 31.27 18.73
N VAL A 23 14.13 32.11 19.28
CA VAL A 23 12.69 31.81 19.35
C VAL A 23 12.10 31.68 17.95
N VAL A 24 12.43 32.60 17.02
CA VAL A 24 11.97 32.52 15.64
C VAL A 24 12.46 31.25 14.96
N LEU A 25 13.74 30.88 15.15
CA LEU A 25 14.30 29.66 14.59
C LEU A 25 13.61 28.39 15.14
N LEU A 26 13.28 28.36 16.44
CA LEU A 26 12.55 27.24 17.04
C LEU A 26 11.13 27.11 16.46
N ILE A 27 10.43 28.23 16.28
CA ILE A 27 9.09 28.22 15.65
C ILE A 27 9.17 27.72 14.22
N LEU A 28 10.10 28.25 13.42
CA LEU A 28 10.29 27.82 12.02
C LEU A 28 10.70 26.35 11.93
N ALA A 29 11.59 25.89 12.80
CA ALA A 29 11.98 24.49 12.86
C ALA A 29 10.79 23.58 13.19
N GLY A 30 9.95 23.97 14.17
CA GLY A 30 8.76 23.23 14.55
C GLY A 30 7.74 23.09 13.39
N ILE A 31 7.46 24.19 12.71
CA ILE A 31 6.53 24.18 11.56
C ILE A 31 7.10 23.30 10.41
N THR A 32 8.39 23.42 10.16
CA THR A 32 9.06 22.66 9.08
C THR A 32 9.00 21.17 9.31
N ILE A 33 9.22 20.71 10.56
CA ILE A 33 9.17 19.30 10.92
C ILE A 33 7.75 18.74 10.67
N VAL A 34 6.71 19.44 11.14
CA VAL A 34 5.33 18.99 10.94
C VAL A 34 4.95 18.95 9.47
N TYR A 35 5.37 19.94 8.68
CA TYR A 35 5.08 19.99 7.25
C TYR A 35 5.82 18.92 6.45
N VAL A 36 7.04 18.58 6.83
CA VAL A 36 7.85 17.59 6.11
C VAL A 36 7.48 16.16 6.52
N PHE A 37 7.29 15.91 7.81
CA PHE A 37 7.07 14.56 8.36
C PHE A 37 5.62 14.25 8.77
N GLY A 38 4.70 15.21 8.68
CA GLY A 38 3.28 14.96 8.93
C GLY A 38 2.67 14.04 7.87
N ASP A 39 1.53 13.42 8.19
CA ASP A 39 0.83 12.47 7.30
C ASP A 39 0.49 13.06 5.92
N ASN A 40 0.26 14.38 5.85
CA ASN A 40 0.05 15.13 4.61
C ASN A 40 1.33 15.83 4.11
N GLY A 41 2.48 15.54 4.70
CA GLY A 41 3.76 16.13 4.33
C GLY A 41 4.35 15.55 3.04
N VAL A 42 5.42 16.18 2.55
CA VAL A 42 6.09 15.78 1.31
C VAL A 42 6.58 14.33 1.36
N PHE A 43 7.04 13.86 2.52
CA PHE A 43 7.46 12.46 2.70
C PHE A 43 6.29 11.49 2.70
N GLY A 44 5.12 11.86 3.26
CA GLY A 44 3.91 11.06 3.21
C GLY A 44 3.44 10.86 1.77
N GLN A 45 3.38 11.92 0.99
CA GLN A 45 3.01 11.88 -0.43
C GLN A 45 4.01 11.08 -1.29
N ALA A 46 5.31 11.23 -1.05
CA ALA A 46 6.34 10.46 -1.75
C ALA A 46 6.25 8.96 -1.43
N SER A 47 5.97 8.59 -0.18
CA SER A 47 5.77 7.21 0.24
C SER A 47 4.52 6.60 -0.41
N GLU A 48 3.41 7.35 -0.46
CA GLU A 48 2.18 6.91 -1.13
C GLU A 48 2.36 6.75 -2.64
N ALA A 49 3.02 7.70 -3.29
CA ALA A 49 3.34 7.62 -4.72
C ALA A 49 4.21 6.41 -5.05
N LYS A 50 5.23 6.14 -4.21
CA LYS A 50 6.07 4.95 -4.34
C LYS A 50 5.24 3.67 -4.19
N LEU A 51 4.38 3.59 -3.18
CA LEU A 51 3.52 2.43 -2.97
C LEU A 51 2.61 2.17 -4.17
N LYS A 52 1.98 3.21 -4.73
CA LYS A 52 1.15 3.10 -5.93
C LYS A 52 1.94 2.59 -7.13
N THR A 53 3.17 3.08 -7.31
CA THR A 53 4.06 2.64 -8.39
C THR A 53 4.48 1.19 -8.21
N ASP A 54 4.84 0.78 -6.99
CA ASP A 54 5.22 -0.59 -6.68
C ASP A 54 4.05 -1.55 -6.92
N ILE A 55 2.83 -1.20 -6.48
CA ILE A 55 1.62 -1.99 -6.73
C ILE A 55 1.37 -2.14 -8.23
N ALA A 56 1.42 -1.05 -9.00
CA ALA A 56 1.22 -1.09 -10.44
C ALA A 56 2.25 -1.99 -11.15
N ASN A 57 3.51 -1.91 -10.77
CA ASN A 57 4.58 -2.74 -11.32
C ASN A 57 4.36 -4.24 -11.02
N TRP A 58 3.91 -4.59 -9.81
CA TRP A 58 3.62 -5.97 -9.47
C TRP A 58 2.37 -6.49 -10.17
N GLN A 59 1.34 -5.66 -10.28
CA GLN A 59 0.15 -5.98 -11.06
C GLN A 59 0.49 -6.26 -12.52
N GLU A 60 1.29 -5.41 -13.15
CA GLU A 60 1.76 -5.59 -14.53
C GLU A 60 2.55 -6.89 -14.70
N ARG A 61 3.44 -7.22 -13.76
CA ARG A 61 4.21 -8.48 -13.81
C ARG A 61 3.32 -9.72 -13.72
N LEU A 62 2.29 -9.67 -12.87
CA LEU A 62 1.29 -10.74 -12.76
C LEU A 62 0.46 -10.83 -14.05
N GLU A 63 0.07 -9.70 -14.64
CA GLU A 63 -0.64 -9.65 -15.93
C GLU A 63 0.21 -10.23 -17.08
N MET A 64 1.47 -9.83 -17.19
CA MET A 64 2.39 -10.33 -18.21
C MET A 64 2.61 -11.85 -18.09
N ALA A 65 2.56 -12.40 -16.89
CA ALA A 65 2.74 -13.83 -16.66
C ALA A 65 1.60 -14.69 -17.24
N LYS A 66 0.44 -14.11 -17.53
CA LYS A 66 -0.68 -14.83 -18.14
C LYS A 66 -0.41 -15.23 -19.58
N SER A 67 0.23 -14.37 -20.36
CA SER A 67 0.42 -14.57 -21.79
C SER A 67 1.19 -15.85 -22.13
N PRO A 68 2.38 -16.13 -21.57
CA PRO A 68 3.10 -17.36 -21.85
C PRO A 68 2.33 -18.61 -21.43
N VAL A 69 1.65 -18.57 -20.30
CA VAL A 69 0.87 -19.71 -19.78
C VAL A 69 -0.37 -19.97 -20.64
N PHE A 70 -1.02 -18.92 -21.13
CA PHE A 70 -2.16 -19.01 -22.03
C PHE A 70 -1.77 -19.61 -23.39
N ILE A 71 -0.60 -19.22 -23.94
CA ILE A 71 -0.07 -19.77 -25.19
C ILE A 71 0.29 -21.24 -25.01
N GLU A 72 0.97 -21.60 -23.93
CA GLU A 72 1.32 -22.99 -23.62
C GLU A 72 0.08 -23.85 -23.38
N GLY A 73 -0.97 -23.28 -22.77
CA GLY A 73 -2.25 -23.94 -22.51
C GLY A 73 -3.22 -23.99 -23.70
N LEU A 74 -2.75 -23.63 -24.93
CA LEU A 74 -3.57 -23.64 -26.16
C LEU A 74 -4.87 -22.82 -26.01
N GLY A 75 -4.80 -21.66 -25.36
CA GLY A 75 -5.94 -20.78 -25.16
C GLY A 75 -6.70 -21.02 -23.86
N THR A 76 -6.15 -21.83 -22.96
CA THR A 76 -6.68 -22.00 -21.60
C THR A 76 -5.65 -21.59 -20.55
N LEU A 77 -6.09 -20.86 -19.55
CA LEU A 77 -5.25 -20.46 -18.43
C LEU A 77 -5.41 -21.46 -17.28
N ASN A 78 -4.45 -22.38 -17.16
CA ASN A 78 -4.42 -23.34 -16.07
C ASN A 78 -3.82 -22.71 -14.80
N PRO A 79 -4.54 -22.69 -13.66
CA PRO A 79 -4.06 -22.08 -12.42
C PRO A 79 -2.73 -22.66 -11.94
N ASP A 80 -2.56 -23.99 -11.92
CA ASP A 80 -1.34 -24.61 -11.42
C ASP A 80 -0.12 -24.19 -12.25
N LYS A 81 -0.26 -24.18 -13.59
CA LYS A 81 0.81 -23.73 -14.49
C LYS A 81 1.12 -22.24 -14.31
N TYR A 82 0.09 -21.44 -14.06
CA TYR A 82 0.28 -20.02 -13.80
C TYR A 82 1.07 -19.78 -12.52
N PHE A 83 0.72 -20.47 -11.43
CA PHE A 83 1.42 -20.34 -10.15
C PHE A 83 2.83 -20.91 -10.20
N ASP A 84 3.07 -22.02 -10.91
CA ASP A 84 4.41 -22.55 -11.16
C ASP A 84 5.26 -21.55 -11.96
N TYR A 85 4.67 -20.89 -12.95
CA TYR A 85 5.36 -19.89 -13.75
C TYR A 85 5.76 -18.66 -12.93
N ILE A 86 4.84 -18.05 -12.17
CA ILE A 86 5.15 -16.88 -11.35
C ILE A 86 6.10 -17.19 -10.19
N GLN A 87 6.11 -18.42 -9.68
CA GLN A 87 7.13 -18.88 -8.74
C GLN A 87 8.49 -18.98 -9.43
N GLY A 88 8.57 -19.57 -10.62
CA GLY A 88 9.79 -19.65 -11.43
C GLY A 88 10.37 -18.28 -11.81
N GLN A 89 9.51 -17.29 -12.04
CA GLN A 89 9.89 -15.89 -12.28
C GLN A 89 10.28 -15.13 -11.00
N GLY A 90 10.16 -15.76 -9.84
CA GLY A 90 10.49 -15.15 -8.56
C GLY A 90 9.53 -14.04 -8.13
N ILE A 91 8.30 -14.05 -8.61
CA ILE A 91 7.22 -13.13 -8.21
C ILE A 91 6.71 -13.51 -6.82
N ILE A 92 6.50 -14.80 -6.58
CA ILE A 92 6.19 -15.39 -5.29
C ILE A 92 7.36 -16.26 -4.80
N ASN A 93 7.39 -16.60 -3.52
CA ASN A 93 8.42 -17.49 -2.97
C ASN A 93 8.00 -18.96 -3.08
N ASN A 94 6.79 -19.27 -2.66
CA ASN A 94 6.26 -20.63 -2.68
C ASN A 94 4.75 -20.61 -2.94
N LYS A 95 4.31 -21.32 -3.98
CA LYS A 95 2.88 -21.38 -4.33
C LYS A 95 2.01 -21.95 -3.23
N ASP A 96 2.52 -22.89 -2.42
CA ASP A 96 1.73 -23.54 -1.36
C ASP A 96 1.46 -22.64 -0.16
N THR A 97 2.24 -21.56 0.01
CA THR A 97 2.11 -20.60 1.12
C THR A 97 1.65 -19.22 0.68
N ASP A 98 2.03 -18.82 -0.52
CA ASP A 98 1.79 -17.47 -1.03
C ASP A 98 0.53 -17.37 -1.90
N VAL A 99 -0.13 -18.50 -2.19
CA VAL A 99 -1.36 -18.58 -2.97
C VAL A 99 -2.45 -19.23 -2.13
N ILE A 100 -3.58 -18.57 -1.99
CA ILE A 100 -4.77 -19.09 -1.30
C ILE A 100 -5.88 -19.20 -2.32
N ASP A 101 -6.39 -20.41 -2.53
CA ASP A 101 -7.57 -20.66 -3.36
C ASP A 101 -8.85 -20.30 -2.58
N ASN A 102 -9.65 -19.40 -3.14
CA ASN A 102 -10.90 -18.96 -2.56
C ASN A 102 -12.09 -19.90 -2.88
N GLY A 103 -11.88 -20.87 -3.79
CA GLY A 103 -12.89 -21.87 -4.19
C GLY A 103 -13.93 -21.35 -5.18
N ASP A 104 -13.84 -20.10 -5.61
CA ASP A 104 -14.75 -19.45 -6.57
C ASP A 104 -14.07 -19.12 -7.91
N GLY A 105 -12.87 -19.65 -8.14
CA GLY A 105 -12.03 -19.34 -9.30
C GLY A 105 -11.18 -18.10 -9.13
N THR A 106 -11.13 -17.53 -7.92
CA THR A 106 -10.23 -16.46 -7.52
C THR A 106 -9.17 -16.97 -6.54
N TYR A 107 -8.03 -16.30 -6.53
CA TYR A 107 -6.88 -16.65 -5.70
C TYR A 107 -6.29 -15.40 -5.07
N ASP A 108 -6.01 -15.46 -3.76
CA ASP A 108 -5.22 -14.42 -3.11
C ASP A 108 -3.74 -14.76 -3.29
N VAL A 109 -3.01 -13.93 -4.00
CA VAL A 109 -1.59 -14.14 -4.32
C VAL A 109 -0.75 -13.12 -3.59
N THR A 110 0.13 -13.59 -2.70
CA THR A 110 1.09 -12.75 -1.96
C THR A 110 2.41 -12.67 -2.71
N VAL A 111 2.74 -11.52 -3.29
CA VAL A 111 4.04 -11.30 -3.94
C VAL A 111 5.14 -10.98 -2.93
N LYS A 112 6.41 -11.14 -3.32
CA LYS A 112 7.59 -11.04 -2.42
C LYS A 112 7.63 -9.86 -1.46
N PRO A 113 7.27 -8.62 -1.84
CA PRO A 113 7.22 -7.52 -0.88
C PRO A 113 6.09 -7.60 0.15
N GLY A 114 5.24 -8.63 0.08
CA GLY A 114 4.09 -8.81 0.97
C GLY A 114 2.82 -8.09 0.49
N TYR A 115 2.75 -7.65 -0.76
CA TYR A 115 1.49 -7.18 -1.36
C TYR A 115 0.63 -8.36 -1.77
N VAL A 116 -0.67 -8.24 -1.54
CA VAL A 116 -1.63 -9.30 -1.89
C VAL A 116 -2.53 -8.82 -3.01
N PHE A 117 -2.65 -9.67 -4.02
CA PHE A 117 -3.49 -9.43 -5.19
C PHE A 117 -4.56 -10.51 -5.28
N LEU A 118 -5.78 -10.11 -5.56
CA LEU A 118 -6.85 -11.00 -5.97
C LEU A 118 -6.67 -11.30 -7.46
N VAL A 119 -6.43 -12.55 -7.78
CA VAL A 119 -6.20 -13.01 -9.15
C VAL A 119 -7.37 -13.90 -9.57
N THR A 120 -8.10 -13.50 -10.60
CA THR A 120 -9.17 -14.30 -11.20
C THR A 120 -8.62 -15.00 -12.44
N LEU A 121 -8.50 -16.33 -12.41
CA LEU A 121 -7.97 -17.13 -13.53
C LEU A 121 -9.07 -17.87 -14.30
N ILE A 122 -10.24 -18.05 -13.71
CA ILE A 122 -11.39 -18.71 -14.33
C ILE A 122 -12.46 -17.65 -14.54
N PRO A 123 -12.91 -17.42 -15.79
CA PRO A 123 -14.01 -16.50 -16.06
C PRO A 123 -15.26 -16.92 -15.29
N THR A 124 -15.80 -16.04 -14.47
CA THR A 124 -17.11 -16.23 -13.84
C THR A 124 -18.21 -15.63 -14.71
N PRO A 125 -19.48 -16.07 -14.58
CA PRO A 125 -20.60 -15.47 -15.30
C PRO A 125 -20.76 -13.96 -15.07
N GLU A 126 -20.27 -13.45 -13.94
CA GLU A 126 -20.28 -12.03 -13.57
C GLU A 126 -19.09 -11.25 -14.15
N LYS A 127 -17.98 -11.95 -14.47
CA LYS A 127 -16.77 -11.41 -15.09
C LYS A 127 -16.34 -12.30 -16.27
N PRO A 128 -17.01 -12.22 -17.42
CA PRO A 128 -16.82 -13.16 -18.53
C PRO A 128 -15.54 -12.94 -19.34
N THR A 129 -14.85 -11.84 -19.15
CA THR A 129 -13.65 -11.51 -19.90
C THR A 129 -12.48 -11.33 -18.97
N ASP A 130 -11.54 -12.24 -19.11
CA ASP A 130 -10.15 -12.14 -18.68
C ASP A 130 -9.86 -12.21 -17.18
N ALA A 131 -8.89 -13.02 -16.85
CA ALA A 131 -8.21 -13.04 -15.59
C ALA A 131 -7.90 -11.60 -15.12
N GLU A 132 -8.65 -11.12 -14.13
CA GLU A 132 -8.49 -9.80 -13.55
C GLU A 132 -7.56 -9.89 -12.35
N ILE A 133 -6.68 -8.89 -12.20
CA ILE A 133 -5.77 -8.79 -11.07
C ILE A 133 -6.04 -7.49 -10.34
N GLU A 134 -6.45 -7.60 -9.08
CA GLU A 134 -6.77 -6.47 -8.23
C GLU A 134 -5.89 -6.48 -6.97
N TYR A 135 -5.32 -5.34 -6.61
CA TYR A 135 -4.62 -5.18 -5.35
C TYR A 135 -5.61 -5.11 -4.19
N ILE A 136 -5.45 -5.98 -3.20
CA ILE A 136 -6.36 -6.06 -2.04
C ILE A 136 -5.71 -5.68 -0.71
N GLY A 137 -4.40 -5.52 -0.64
CA GLY A 137 -3.72 -5.05 0.56
C GLY A 137 -2.35 -5.66 0.81
N GLN A 138 -1.88 -5.59 2.05
CA GLN A 138 -0.61 -6.17 2.48
C GLN A 138 -0.85 -7.38 3.36
N ALA A 139 0.01 -8.40 3.23
CA ALA A 139 -0.01 -9.57 4.08
C ALA A 139 0.03 -9.19 5.57
N GLY A 140 -0.83 -9.82 6.38
CA GLY A 140 -0.98 -9.51 7.80
C GLY A 140 -1.89 -8.31 8.14
N LYS A 141 -2.28 -7.49 7.15
CA LYS A 141 -3.23 -6.38 7.32
C LYS A 141 -4.60 -6.66 6.70
N ILE A 142 -4.71 -7.72 5.92
CA ILE A 142 -5.96 -8.16 5.29
C ILE A 142 -6.72 -9.01 6.30
N ALA A 143 -8.00 -8.71 6.51
CA ALA A 143 -8.85 -9.58 7.31
C ALA A 143 -8.94 -10.95 6.63
N PRO A 144 -8.82 -12.07 7.36
CA PRO A 144 -8.92 -13.40 6.79
C PRO A 144 -10.22 -13.55 5.98
N ILE A 145 -10.13 -14.22 4.85
CA ILE A 145 -11.25 -14.47 3.92
C ILE A 145 -12.46 -15.10 4.62
N ILE A 146 -12.23 -15.88 5.67
CA ILE A 146 -13.27 -16.46 6.54
C ILE A 146 -14.27 -15.40 7.02
N LYS A 147 -13.83 -14.16 7.30
CA LYS A 147 -14.74 -13.06 7.67
C LYS A 147 -15.58 -12.54 6.50
N ARG A 148 -15.12 -12.67 5.25
CA ARG A 148 -15.90 -12.29 4.07
C ARG A 148 -17.04 -13.29 3.82
N LEU A 149 -16.77 -14.57 4.00
CA LEU A 149 -17.78 -15.62 3.88
C LEU A 149 -18.86 -15.52 4.98
N ASP A 150 -18.45 -15.22 6.21
CA ASP A 150 -19.38 -15.04 7.34
C ASP A 150 -20.30 -13.83 7.18
N VAL A 151 -19.81 -12.73 6.61
CA VAL A 151 -20.64 -11.54 6.33
C VAL A 151 -21.67 -11.83 5.24
N SER A 152 -21.30 -12.59 4.22
CA SER A 152 -22.21 -13.03 3.17
C SER A 152 -23.28 -14.00 3.70
N ALA A 153 -22.90 -14.94 4.56
CA ALA A 153 -23.81 -15.89 5.19
C ALA A 153 -24.80 -15.22 6.16
N THR A 154 -24.35 -14.21 6.89
CA THR A 154 -25.20 -13.49 7.86
C THR A 154 -26.25 -12.62 7.15
N SER A 155 -25.95 -12.10 5.97
CA SER A 155 -26.89 -11.32 5.17
C SER A 155 -28.03 -12.18 4.59
N THR A 156 -27.78 -13.45 4.31
CA THR A 156 -28.80 -14.39 3.80
C THR A 156 -29.73 -14.90 4.90
N SER A 157 -29.30 -14.91 6.15
CA SER A 157 -30.07 -15.38 7.30
C SER A 157 -31.16 -14.41 7.78
N ILE A 158 -31.08 -13.12 7.40
CA ILE A 158 -32.03 -12.07 7.85
C ILE A 158 -33.29 -12.01 6.98
N THR A 159 -33.26 -12.57 5.76
CA THR A 159 -34.39 -12.53 4.82
C THR A 159 -35.42 -13.64 5.02
N GLY A 160 -35.21 -14.57 5.96
CA GLY A 160 -36.03 -15.73 6.17
C GLY A 160 -37.01 -15.67 7.37
N LYS A 161 -37.16 -14.52 8.06
CA LYS A 161 -38.02 -14.41 9.23
C LYS A 161 -38.89 -13.17 9.24
N ALA A 162 -39.79 -13.10 8.28
CA ALA A 162 -40.94 -12.20 8.31
C ALA A 162 -42.19 -12.96 7.79
N ILE A 163 -42.75 -13.73 8.64
CA ILE A 163 -44.17 -14.09 8.62
C ILE A 163 -44.67 -14.09 10.05
#